data_da9cbe3d352e013a426ff1337dfcc524
#
_entry.id   da9cbe3d352e013a426ff1337dfcc524
#
_cell.length_a   1.000
_cell.length_b   1.000
_cell.length_c   1.000
_cell.angle_alpha   90.00
_cell.angle_beta   90.00
_cell.angle_gamma   90.00
#
_symmetry.space_group_name_H-M   'P 1'
#
loop_
_entity.id
_entity.type
_entity.pdbx_description
1 polymer ?
#
loop_
_entity_poly.entity_id
_entity_poly.type
_entity_poly.pdbx_seq_one_letter_code
_entity_poly.pdbx_strand_id
1 'polypeptide(L)'
;MALATGVLAAATVVVAGPVAAEPAAVAPAPVIPLPPELDPGFYLPPAEVVAATAPGAIIAARQVRIADFGVLPIDVDAWQVSYRSNNSRDEAIPAVATVIKPRGQAPQPRKLLSVQLAEDSTAGYCAPSYALQHLSVAPLAGQIVVPAEFLFAQAALAQGWAVVVPDHQGPNSAYAAGPLAGRITLDGIRAATSFAPLEVGPTAPVGLYGYSGGSIATGHAAELKATYAPELNIVGAAEGGVGADLGAALSMANNQLTSGLVFAAVLGLTREYPDFAAYLEQRLDPLGRGLSAIKSPLCVQYQSALLPFLNLTGMIGSDGNPLDDPPVATMLEATRMGKSTPDMPMFLWHSAWDEILPLGATDTLVDTYCRDPKASVTYTRDHASEHIVAEVVGGPAALLWLRERLDGIPATTGCTTSDAGTMAATPGALDFLGDTLAAKFATLFGTPLGSR
;
A
#
# COMPACT_ATOMS: atom_id res chain seq x y z
N MET A 1 -55.20 50.45 35.37
CA MET A 1 -55.05 49.56 34.16
C MET A 1 -53.82 50.01 33.39
N ALA A 2 -52.70 49.33 33.56
CA ALA A 2 -51.49 49.63 32.82
C ALA A 2 -51.13 48.34 32.02
N LEU A 3 -51.16 48.44 30.70
CA LEU A 3 -50.71 47.38 29.77
C LEU A 3 -49.19 47.43 29.68
N ALA A 4 -48.54 46.31 29.99
CA ALA A 4 -47.12 46.10 29.72
C ALA A 4 -46.98 45.35 28.38
N THR A 5 -46.38 46.01 27.40
CA THR A 5 -46.00 45.41 26.12
C THR A 5 -44.62 44.79 26.27
N GLY A 6 -44.56 43.42 26.22
CA GLY A 6 -43.29 42.70 26.16
C GLY A 6 -42.79 42.59 24.73
N VAL A 7 -41.56 43.03 24.50
CA VAL A 7 -40.82 42.84 23.23
C VAL A 7 -40.06 41.55 23.30
N LEU A 8 -40.45 40.56 22.45
CA LEU A 8 -39.64 39.35 22.23
C LEU A 8 -38.49 39.69 21.26
N ALA A 9 -37.25 39.59 21.74
CA ALA A 9 -36.06 39.60 20.88
C ALA A 9 -35.80 38.18 20.35
N ALA A 10 -35.93 37.96 19.05
CA ALA A 10 -35.54 36.74 18.38
C ALA A 10 -34.02 36.76 18.18
N ALA A 11 -33.31 35.85 18.86
CA ALA A 11 -31.88 35.60 18.61
C ALA A 11 -31.73 34.69 17.39
N THR A 12 -31.20 35.23 16.30
CA THR A 12 -30.76 34.46 15.13
C THR A 12 -29.45 33.76 15.44
N VAL A 13 -29.48 32.43 15.55
CA VAL A 13 -28.26 31.60 15.60
C VAL A 13 -27.74 31.47 14.18
N VAL A 14 -26.63 32.16 13.89
CA VAL A 14 -25.87 31.97 12.66
C VAL A 14 -25.09 30.69 12.83
N VAL A 15 -25.53 29.58 12.20
CA VAL A 15 -24.75 28.36 12.07
C VAL A 15 -23.65 28.63 11.04
N ALA A 16 -22.40 28.77 11.50
CA ALA A 16 -21.25 28.81 10.60
C ALA A 16 -21.19 27.49 9.83
N GLY A 17 -21.37 27.56 8.53
CA GLY A 17 -21.16 26.43 7.63
C GLY A 17 -19.68 25.98 7.67
N PRO A 18 -19.37 24.73 7.27
CA PRO A 18 -18.00 24.27 7.23
C PRO A 18 -17.18 25.18 6.32
N VAL A 19 -16.14 25.79 6.89
CA VAL A 19 -15.14 26.53 6.12
C VAL A 19 -14.43 25.50 5.23
N ALA A 20 -14.60 25.63 3.92
CA ALA A 20 -13.81 24.84 2.98
C ALA A 20 -12.32 25.15 3.24
N ALA A 21 -11.54 24.15 3.56
CA ALA A 21 -10.11 24.30 3.75
C ALA A 21 -9.50 24.84 2.43
N GLU A 22 -8.71 25.89 2.53
CA GLU A 22 -7.96 26.39 1.38
C GLU A 22 -7.06 25.26 0.84
N PRO A 23 -6.98 25.09 -0.50
CA PRO A 23 -6.11 24.05 -1.06
C PRO A 23 -4.67 24.27 -0.62
N ALA A 24 -4.03 23.22 -0.13
CA ALA A 24 -2.64 23.27 0.32
C ALA A 24 -1.74 23.80 -0.80
N ALA A 25 -0.97 24.84 -0.50
CA ALA A 25 -0.04 25.43 -1.47
C ALA A 25 1.03 24.39 -1.86
N VAL A 26 1.24 24.24 -3.18
CA VAL A 26 2.27 23.32 -3.70
C VAL A 26 3.63 24.01 -3.64
N ALA A 27 4.53 23.51 -2.81
CA ALA A 27 5.90 24.01 -2.70
C ALA A 27 6.83 23.31 -3.74
N PRO A 28 7.95 23.94 -4.15
CA PRO A 28 8.99 23.26 -4.90
C PRO A 28 9.72 22.25 -4.00
N ALA A 29 10.01 21.05 -4.54
CA ALA A 29 10.86 20.10 -3.83
C ALA A 29 12.34 20.47 -3.91
N PRO A 30 13.18 19.97 -3.00
CA PRO A 30 14.63 20.05 -3.12
C PRO A 30 15.11 19.45 -4.45
N VAL A 31 16.15 20.04 -5.06
CA VAL A 31 16.74 19.54 -6.31
C VAL A 31 17.30 18.13 -6.13
N ILE A 32 17.93 17.87 -4.98
CA ILE A 32 18.37 16.55 -4.54
C ILE A 32 17.37 16.08 -3.50
N PRO A 33 16.69 14.94 -3.70
CA PRO A 33 15.71 14.45 -2.76
C PRO A 33 16.36 14.13 -1.42
N LEU A 34 15.73 14.56 -0.35
CA LEU A 34 16.13 14.19 1.01
C LEU A 34 15.32 12.96 1.45
N PRO A 35 15.97 11.96 2.07
CA PRO A 35 15.25 10.86 2.69
C PRO A 35 14.40 11.35 3.86
N PRO A 36 13.35 10.61 4.25
CA PRO A 36 12.44 11.02 5.33
C PRO A 36 13.13 11.44 6.62
N GLU A 37 14.21 10.76 6.99
CA GLU A 37 14.98 11.04 8.20
C GLU A 37 15.69 12.41 8.19
N LEU A 38 15.95 12.96 7.00
CA LEU A 38 16.59 14.28 6.82
C LEU A 38 15.62 15.38 6.40
N ASP A 39 14.32 15.04 6.28
CA ASP A 39 13.27 15.97 5.88
C ASP A 39 12.04 15.89 6.81
N PRO A 40 12.25 15.98 8.14
CA PRO A 40 11.17 15.79 9.10
C PRO A 40 10.06 16.85 8.96
N GLY A 41 10.35 18.05 8.44
CA GLY A 41 9.35 19.09 8.25
C GLY A 41 8.23 18.70 7.28
N PHE A 42 8.50 17.82 6.33
CA PHE A 42 7.51 17.31 5.39
C PHE A 42 6.92 15.96 5.82
N TYR A 43 7.76 15.05 6.31
CA TYR A 43 7.36 13.69 6.66
C TYR A 43 6.75 13.56 8.06
N LEU A 44 7.16 14.42 9.00
CA LEU A 44 6.74 14.42 10.41
C LEU A 44 6.28 15.83 10.83
N PRO A 45 5.20 16.35 10.25
CA PRO A 45 4.66 17.65 10.67
C PRO A 45 4.30 17.64 12.16
N PRO A 46 4.16 18.83 12.81
CA PRO A 46 3.85 18.91 14.23
C PRO A 46 2.62 18.09 14.62
N ALA A 47 2.69 17.37 15.73
CA ALA A 47 1.65 16.45 16.17
C ALA A 47 0.28 17.12 16.34
N GLU A 48 0.25 18.40 16.79
CA GLU A 48 -0.96 19.20 16.92
C GLU A 48 -1.60 19.49 15.55
N VAL A 49 -0.81 19.66 14.49
CA VAL A 49 -1.32 19.85 13.12
C VAL A 49 -1.94 18.54 12.63
N VAL A 50 -1.24 17.42 12.83
CA VAL A 50 -1.74 16.09 12.45
C VAL A 50 -3.05 15.78 13.17
N ALA A 51 -3.12 16.01 14.50
CA ALA A 51 -4.30 15.73 15.30
C ALA A 51 -5.50 16.62 14.93
N ALA A 52 -5.27 17.87 14.50
CA ALA A 52 -6.32 18.79 14.09
C ALA A 52 -6.81 18.57 12.65
N THR A 53 -6.09 17.78 11.85
CA THR A 53 -6.42 17.50 10.45
C THR A 53 -7.34 16.29 10.34
N ALA A 54 -8.29 16.28 9.41
CA ALA A 54 -9.17 15.12 9.17
C ALA A 54 -8.44 13.98 8.43
N PRO A 55 -8.86 12.71 8.58
CA PRO A 55 -8.29 11.61 7.80
C PRO A 55 -8.30 11.86 6.30
N GLY A 56 -7.16 11.66 5.62
CA GLY A 56 -6.98 11.91 4.21
C GLY A 56 -6.84 13.38 3.80
N ALA A 57 -7.01 14.34 4.74
CA ALA A 57 -6.78 15.74 4.42
C ALA A 57 -5.28 16.06 4.30
N ILE A 58 -4.94 16.83 3.26
CA ILE A 58 -3.56 17.17 2.90
C ILE A 58 -3.05 18.24 3.87
N ILE A 59 -1.88 17.99 4.47
CA ILE A 59 -1.16 18.90 5.34
C ILE A 59 -0.19 19.76 4.51
N ALA A 60 0.55 19.10 3.58
CA ALA A 60 1.51 19.77 2.71
C ALA A 60 1.60 19.05 1.37
N ALA A 61 1.97 19.79 0.32
CA ALA A 61 2.21 19.21 -1.00
C ALA A 61 3.47 19.83 -1.64
N ARG A 62 4.21 19.04 -2.43
CA ARG A 62 5.35 19.53 -3.21
C ARG A 62 5.45 18.80 -4.54
N GLN A 63 5.88 19.53 -5.58
CA GLN A 63 6.15 18.91 -6.87
C GLN A 63 7.49 18.16 -6.83
N VAL A 64 7.54 16.95 -7.37
CA VAL A 64 8.75 16.11 -7.42
C VAL A 64 9.02 15.62 -8.84
N ARG A 65 10.23 15.14 -9.08
CA ARG A 65 10.59 14.40 -10.30
C ARG A 65 10.77 12.94 -9.93
N ILE A 66 10.12 12.06 -10.67
CA ILE A 66 10.27 10.62 -10.50
C ILE A 66 11.16 10.01 -11.58
N ALA A 67 11.78 8.89 -11.25
CA ALA A 67 12.67 8.18 -12.13
C ALA A 67 12.66 6.67 -11.86
N ASP A 68 12.91 5.87 -12.88
CA ASP A 68 13.23 4.46 -12.70
C ASP A 68 14.60 4.34 -12.03
N PHE A 69 14.65 3.57 -10.95
CA PHE A 69 15.87 3.31 -10.17
C PHE A 69 16.65 4.58 -9.77
N GLY A 70 15.95 5.72 -9.64
CA GLY A 70 16.57 7.00 -9.30
C GLY A 70 17.37 7.65 -10.44
N VAL A 71 17.52 7.01 -11.59
CA VAL A 71 18.45 7.42 -12.67
C VAL A 71 17.75 7.85 -13.95
N LEU A 72 16.73 7.11 -14.41
CA LEU A 72 16.05 7.37 -15.66
C LEU A 72 14.77 8.16 -15.41
N PRO A 73 14.75 9.50 -15.64
CA PRO A 73 13.58 10.33 -15.41
C PRO A 73 12.38 9.86 -16.26
N ILE A 74 11.21 9.90 -15.64
CA ILE A 74 9.94 9.59 -16.32
C ILE A 74 9.20 10.90 -16.57
N ASP A 75 8.76 11.11 -17.82
CA ASP A 75 8.10 12.36 -18.23
C ASP A 75 6.61 12.34 -17.87
N VAL A 76 6.31 12.67 -16.63
CA VAL A 76 4.98 12.78 -16.02
C VAL A 76 4.92 13.99 -15.09
N ASP A 77 3.72 14.35 -14.66
CA ASP A 77 3.56 15.29 -13.55
C ASP A 77 3.42 14.50 -12.24
N ALA A 78 4.25 14.82 -11.25
CA ALA A 78 4.27 14.11 -9.97
C ALA A 78 4.41 15.04 -8.78
N TRP A 79 3.75 14.68 -7.69
CA TRP A 79 3.81 15.40 -6.42
C TRP A 79 3.92 14.41 -5.27
N GLN A 80 4.47 14.88 -4.17
CA GLN A 80 4.28 14.26 -2.87
C GLN A 80 3.24 15.05 -2.10
N VAL A 81 2.36 14.32 -1.42
CA VAL A 81 1.38 14.87 -0.50
C VAL A 81 1.60 14.27 0.89
N SER A 82 1.80 15.14 1.88
CA SER A 82 1.78 14.76 3.29
C SER A 82 0.34 14.96 3.78
N TYR A 83 -0.23 13.95 4.40
CA TYR A 83 -1.62 13.93 4.83
C TYR A 83 -1.77 13.23 6.19
N ARG A 84 -2.91 13.43 6.83
CA ARG A 84 -3.22 12.75 8.08
C ARG A 84 -3.85 11.39 7.81
N SER A 85 -3.39 10.36 8.55
CA SER A 85 -4.01 9.04 8.62
C SER A 85 -4.15 8.58 10.07
N ASN A 86 -4.51 7.31 10.27
CA ASN A 86 -4.58 6.64 11.57
C ASN A 86 -3.70 5.40 11.60
N ASN A 87 -3.10 5.13 12.76
CA ASN A 87 -2.43 3.87 13.02
C ASN A 87 -3.45 2.75 13.37
N SER A 88 -2.96 1.54 13.69
CA SER A 88 -3.82 0.38 14.04
C SER A 88 -4.64 0.58 15.33
N ARG A 89 -4.30 1.59 16.14
CA ARG A 89 -4.99 1.96 17.39
C ARG A 89 -5.88 3.19 17.26
N ASP A 90 -6.18 3.62 16.03
CA ASP A 90 -6.96 4.83 15.72
C ASP A 90 -6.30 6.17 16.14
N GLU A 91 -5.02 6.16 16.47
CA GLU A 91 -4.26 7.38 16.76
C GLU A 91 -3.87 8.11 15.47
N ALA A 92 -3.96 9.45 15.50
CA ALA A 92 -3.61 10.28 14.34
C ALA A 92 -2.09 10.21 14.06
N ILE A 93 -1.75 9.92 12.80
CA ILE A 93 -0.37 9.86 12.31
C ILE A 93 -0.24 10.65 11.01
N PRO A 94 0.95 11.19 10.69
CA PRO A 94 1.24 11.67 9.35
C PRO A 94 1.50 10.49 8.41
N ALA A 95 1.17 10.68 7.15
CA ALA A 95 1.51 9.76 6.07
C ALA A 95 1.90 10.54 4.82
N VAL A 96 2.63 9.92 3.92
CA VAL A 96 3.04 10.52 2.65
C VAL A 96 2.62 9.60 1.50
N ALA A 97 2.20 10.19 0.39
CA ALA A 97 2.01 9.46 -0.86
C ALA A 97 2.66 10.23 -2.02
N THR A 98 3.12 9.49 -3.01
CA THR A 98 3.45 10.04 -4.32
C THR A 98 2.23 9.96 -5.21
N VAL A 99 1.75 11.08 -5.72
CA VAL A 99 0.62 11.16 -6.68
C VAL A 99 1.15 11.56 -8.04
N ILE A 100 0.70 10.87 -9.09
CA ILE A 100 1.29 10.95 -10.41
C ILE A 100 0.18 11.04 -11.46
N LYS A 101 0.37 11.93 -12.41
CA LYS A 101 -0.52 12.10 -13.54
C LYS A 101 0.26 12.05 -14.84
N PRO A 102 -0.19 11.26 -15.85
CA PRO A 102 0.39 11.34 -17.18
C PRO A 102 0.10 12.70 -17.81
N ARG A 103 1.02 13.19 -18.63
CA ARG A 103 0.82 14.40 -19.42
C ARG A 103 -0.14 14.11 -20.57
N GLY A 104 -1.12 14.95 -20.75
CA GLY A 104 -2.15 14.78 -21.74
C GLY A 104 -3.56 14.81 -21.14
N GLN A 105 -4.54 14.91 -22.03
CA GLN A 105 -5.94 14.93 -21.62
C GLN A 105 -6.45 13.52 -21.38
N ALA A 106 -7.36 13.37 -20.43
CA ALA A 106 -8.07 12.13 -20.19
C ALA A 106 -9.57 12.42 -20.04
N PRO A 107 -10.44 11.43 -20.30
CA PRO A 107 -11.85 11.52 -19.94
C PRO A 107 -12.02 11.89 -18.47
N GLN A 108 -13.03 12.73 -18.18
CA GLN A 108 -13.31 13.15 -16.83
C GLN A 108 -14.54 12.41 -16.27
N PRO A 109 -14.52 11.99 -15.00
CA PRO A 109 -13.40 12.08 -14.07
C PRO A 109 -12.25 11.14 -14.49
N ARG A 110 -11.00 11.59 -14.28
CA ARG A 110 -9.82 10.75 -14.54
C ARG A 110 -9.84 9.54 -13.59
N LYS A 111 -9.60 8.35 -14.11
CA LYS A 111 -9.50 7.12 -13.32
C LYS A 111 -8.27 7.17 -12.42
N LEU A 112 -8.37 6.55 -11.25
CA LEU A 112 -7.27 6.46 -10.28
C LEU A 112 -6.92 4.99 -10.02
N LEU A 113 -5.63 4.67 -10.05
CA LEU A 113 -5.10 3.42 -9.49
C LEU A 113 -4.29 3.72 -8.23
N SER A 114 -4.67 3.13 -7.12
CA SER A 114 -3.85 3.10 -5.91
C SER A 114 -2.96 1.86 -5.96
N VAL A 115 -1.65 2.07 -5.97
CA VAL A 115 -0.65 1.00 -6.09
C VAL A 115 0.11 0.89 -4.79
N GLN A 116 0.01 -0.24 -4.14
CA GLN A 116 0.74 -0.59 -2.93
C GLN A 116 1.96 -1.42 -3.34
N LEU A 117 3.12 -0.74 -3.44
CA LEU A 117 4.38 -1.38 -3.80
C LEU A 117 4.95 -2.13 -2.59
N ALA A 118 5.57 -3.29 -2.80
CA ALA A 118 6.22 -4.03 -1.73
C ALA A 118 7.47 -3.28 -1.23
N GLU A 119 7.25 -2.40 -0.25
CA GLU A 119 8.31 -1.64 0.40
C GLU A 119 9.21 -2.53 1.25
N ASP A 120 8.62 -3.45 2.01
CA ASP A 120 9.19 -4.58 2.76
C ASP A 120 10.47 -4.23 3.54
N SER A 121 10.49 -3.06 4.12
CA SER A 121 11.68 -2.44 4.69
C SER A 121 11.39 -1.83 6.05
N THR A 122 12.45 -1.62 6.81
CA THR A 122 12.36 -1.05 8.16
C THR A 122 13.07 0.30 8.28
N ALA A 123 13.47 0.93 7.17
CA ALA A 123 14.08 2.26 7.16
C ALA A 123 13.27 3.22 6.28
N GLY A 124 13.05 4.44 6.75
CA GLY A 124 12.22 5.43 6.05
C GLY A 124 12.77 5.79 4.66
N TYR A 125 14.08 5.81 4.48
CA TYR A 125 14.68 6.06 3.16
C TYR A 125 14.44 4.94 2.13
N CYS A 126 13.79 3.83 2.54
CA CYS A 126 13.35 2.78 1.62
C CYS A 126 11.92 3.03 1.11
N ALA A 127 11.19 3.99 1.69
CA ALA A 127 9.80 4.26 1.35
C ALA A 127 9.62 4.68 -0.12
N PRO A 128 8.50 4.30 -0.76
CA PRO A 128 8.21 4.63 -2.16
C PRO A 128 8.35 6.12 -2.48
N SER A 129 7.90 7.01 -1.60
CA SER A 129 7.99 8.45 -1.82
C SER A 129 9.42 8.96 -1.99
N TYR A 130 10.41 8.31 -1.36
CA TYR A 130 11.81 8.63 -1.58
C TYR A 130 12.43 7.79 -2.71
N ALA A 131 12.17 6.48 -2.74
CA ALA A 131 12.80 5.56 -3.67
C ALA A 131 12.49 5.87 -5.14
N LEU A 132 11.30 6.40 -5.44
CA LEU A 132 10.88 6.76 -6.80
C LEU A 132 11.39 8.11 -7.29
N GLN A 133 12.03 8.93 -6.45
CA GLN A 133 12.51 10.23 -6.87
C GLN A 133 13.79 10.14 -7.73
N HIS A 134 13.86 11.01 -8.73
CA HIS A 134 15.12 11.23 -9.48
C HIS A 134 16.23 11.66 -8.54
N LEU A 135 17.39 11.05 -8.65
CA LEU A 135 18.57 11.19 -7.78
C LEU A 135 18.42 10.57 -6.39
N SER A 136 17.37 9.77 -6.14
CA SER A 136 17.31 8.94 -4.94
C SER A 136 18.42 7.91 -4.91
N VAL A 137 19.01 7.71 -3.73
CA VAL A 137 20.03 6.66 -3.51
C VAL A 137 19.44 5.38 -2.90
N ALA A 138 18.14 5.30 -2.69
CA ALA A 138 17.47 4.12 -2.15
C ALA A 138 17.78 2.82 -2.92
N PRO A 139 17.87 2.81 -4.27
CA PRO A 139 18.27 1.61 -5.00
C PRO A 139 19.68 1.12 -4.65
N LEU A 140 20.64 2.04 -4.39
CA LEU A 140 21.99 1.69 -3.94
C LEU A 140 22.01 1.14 -2.51
N ALA A 141 21.01 1.54 -1.70
CA ALA A 141 20.80 1.03 -0.35
C ALA A 141 19.99 -0.29 -0.32
N GLY A 142 19.70 -0.87 -1.48
CA GLY A 142 19.00 -2.15 -1.62
C GLY A 142 17.49 -2.06 -1.77
N GLN A 143 16.92 -0.86 -2.04
CA GLN A 143 15.50 -0.75 -2.41
C GLN A 143 15.36 -0.91 -3.93
N ILE A 144 15.34 -2.16 -4.39
CA ILE A 144 15.20 -2.46 -5.82
C ILE A 144 13.79 -2.93 -6.19
N VAL A 145 13.01 -3.41 -5.22
CA VAL A 145 11.65 -3.93 -5.46
C VAL A 145 10.70 -2.80 -5.81
N VAL A 146 10.65 -1.73 -5.03
CA VAL A 146 9.79 -0.55 -5.30
C VAL A 146 9.98 0.01 -6.72
N PRO A 147 11.19 0.32 -7.22
CA PRO A 147 11.34 0.79 -8.60
C PRO A 147 11.06 -0.30 -9.65
N ALA A 148 11.20 -1.59 -9.34
CA ALA A 148 10.86 -2.67 -10.25
C ALA A 148 9.33 -2.82 -10.40
N GLU A 149 8.61 -2.92 -9.29
CA GLU A 149 7.14 -3.00 -9.27
C GLU A 149 6.47 -1.72 -9.79
N PHE A 150 7.16 -0.58 -9.77
CA PHE A 150 6.66 0.66 -10.34
C PHE A 150 6.30 0.54 -11.83
N LEU A 151 6.76 -0.51 -12.52
CA LEU A 151 6.35 -0.86 -13.88
C LEU A 151 4.82 -1.01 -13.99
N PHE A 152 4.15 -1.58 -12.99
CA PHE A 152 2.69 -1.73 -12.98
C PHE A 152 1.97 -0.39 -12.81
N ALA A 153 2.52 0.52 -12.03
CA ALA A 153 2.04 1.90 -11.96
C ALA A 153 2.24 2.63 -13.31
N GLN A 154 3.37 2.42 -13.98
CA GLN A 154 3.61 2.98 -15.32
C GLN A 154 2.66 2.41 -16.37
N ALA A 155 2.24 1.14 -16.23
CA ALA A 155 1.21 0.56 -17.09
C ALA A 155 -0.13 1.31 -16.96
N ALA A 156 -0.54 1.68 -15.76
CA ALA A 156 -1.72 2.50 -15.50
C ALA A 156 -1.57 3.92 -16.07
N LEU A 157 -0.41 4.56 -15.87
CA LEU A 157 -0.11 5.87 -16.46
C LEU A 157 -0.18 5.85 -18.00
N ALA A 158 0.32 4.77 -18.62
CA ALA A 158 0.23 4.57 -20.08
C ALA A 158 -1.21 4.47 -20.58
N GLN A 159 -2.15 4.02 -19.74
CA GLN A 159 -3.61 4.02 -20.04
C GLN A 159 -4.26 5.40 -19.80
N GLY A 160 -3.52 6.42 -19.38
CA GLY A 160 -4.04 7.75 -19.07
C GLY A 160 -4.62 7.89 -17.65
N TRP A 161 -4.49 6.87 -16.80
CA TRP A 161 -4.96 6.93 -15.41
C TRP A 161 -3.99 7.73 -14.54
N ALA A 162 -4.51 8.34 -13.49
CA ALA A 162 -3.68 8.83 -12.41
C ALA A 162 -3.31 7.68 -11.47
N VAL A 163 -2.21 7.86 -10.74
CA VAL A 163 -1.71 6.87 -9.78
C VAL A 163 -1.46 7.53 -8.43
N VAL A 164 -1.78 6.84 -7.36
CA VAL A 164 -1.33 7.17 -6.00
C VAL A 164 -0.54 5.98 -5.44
N VAL A 165 0.67 6.28 -4.95
CA VAL A 165 1.56 5.32 -4.29
C VAL A 165 1.79 5.80 -2.86
N PRO A 166 1.06 5.25 -1.87
CA PRO A 166 1.26 5.59 -0.47
C PRO A 166 2.51 4.92 0.10
N ASP A 167 3.18 5.58 1.04
CA ASP A 167 4.15 4.96 1.94
C ASP A 167 3.37 4.20 3.03
N HIS A 168 2.81 3.06 2.64
CA HIS A 168 1.80 2.36 3.44
C HIS A 168 2.33 1.75 4.75
N GLN A 169 3.65 1.63 4.91
CA GLN A 169 4.26 1.22 6.18
C GLN A 169 4.34 2.36 7.20
N GLY A 170 3.93 3.57 6.80
CA GLY A 170 3.80 4.74 7.66
C GLY A 170 5.11 5.35 8.12
N PRO A 171 5.05 6.37 9.01
CA PRO A 171 6.20 7.18 9.38
C PRO A 171 7.29 6.39 10.12
N ASN A 172 6.94 5.23 10.67
CA ASN A 172 7.86 4.38 11.43
C ASN A 172 8.33 3.16 10.62
N SER A 173 8.00 3.05 9.33
CA SER A 173 8.29 1.86 8.50
C SER A 173 7.86 0.56 9.22
N ALA A 174 6.59 0.50 9.62
CA ALA A 174 5.98 -0.63 10.32
C ALA A 174 5.61 -1.74 9.33
N TYR A 175 6.62 -2.38 8.74
CA TYR A 175 6.44 -3.47 7.78
C TYR A 175 5.52 -4.55 8.33
N ALA A 176 4.61 -5.03 7.51
CA ALA A 176 3.59 -6.05 7.78
C ALA A 176 2.46 -5.63 8.74
N ALA A 177 2.41 -4.37 9.21
CA ALA A 177 1.30 -3.87 10.02
C ALA A 177 0.06 -3.58 9.16
N GLY A 178 -0.65 -4.62 8.74
CA GLY A 178 -1.74 -4.55 7.76
C GLY A 178 -2.85 -3.54 8.08
N PRO A 179 -3.43 -3.49 9.29
CA PRO A 179 -4.46 -2.51 9.63
C PRO A 179 -4.01 -1.04 9.50
N LEU A 180 -2.75 -0.73 9.86
CA LEU A 180 -2.14 0.57 9.63
C LEU A 180 -2.01 0.84 8.12
N ALA A 181 -1.47 -0.12 7.36
CA ALA A 181 -1.23 0.01 5.93
C ALA A 181 -2.53 0.22 5.14
N GLY A 182 -3.60 -0.50 5.50
CA GLY A 182 -4.92 -0.33 4.90
C GLY A 182 -5.51 1.07 5.12
N ARG A 183 -5.38 1.63 6.33
CA ARG A 183 -5.85 2.99 6.64
C ARG A 183 -5.05 4.04 5.87
N ILE A 184 -3.73 3.93 5.85
CA ILE A 184 -2.86 4.84 5.09
C ILE A 184 -3.21 4.80 3.60
N THR A 185 -3.49 3.61 3.05
CA THR A 185 -3.92 3.44 1.67
C THR A 185 -5.24 4.17 1.39
N LEU A 186 -6.26 3.98 2.22
CA LEU A 186 -7.56 4.62 2.05
C LEU A 186 -7.47 6.15 2.21
N ASP A 187 -6.71 6.64 3.18
CA ASP A 187 -6.49 8.07 3.38
C ASP A 187 -5.63 8.68 2.26
N GLY A 188 -4.69 7.92 1.69
CA GLY A 188 -3.94 8.30 0.50
C GLY A 188 -4.84 8.50 -0.72
N ILE A 189 -5.89 7.66 -0.88
CA ILE A 189 -6.90 7.83 -1.91
C ILE A 189 -7.75 9.08 -1.67
N ARG A 190 -8.15 9.35 -0.42
CA ARG A 190 -8.83 10.62 -0.04
C ARG A 190 -7.99 11.83 -0.41
N ALA A 191 -6.69 11.80 -0.06
CA ALA A 191 -5.76 12.85 -0.42
C ALA A 191 -5.66 13.01 -1.94
N ALA A 192 -5.48 11.93 -2.69
CA ALA A 192 -5.38 11.95 -4.15
C ALA A 192 -6.65 12.50 -4.83
N THR A 193 -7.82 12.07 -4.39
CA THR A 193 -9.11 12.51 -4.97
C THR A 193 -9.46 13.97 -4.63
N SER A 194 -8.91 14.52 -3.56
CA SER A 194 -9.06 15.93 -3.18
C SER A 194 -7.96 16.86 -3.76
N PHE A 195 -6.88 16.29 -4.30
CA PHE A 195 -5.74 17.04 -4.83
C PHE A 195 -6.01 17.53 -6.25
N ALA A 196 -6.44 18.79 -6.37
CA ALA A 196 -6.86 19.37 -7.65
C ALA A 196 -5.86 19.21 -8.82
N PRO A 197 -4.51 19.33 -8.62
CA PRO A 197 -3.55 19.13 -9.72
C PRO A 197 -3.58 17.74 -10.36
N LEU A 198 -4.10 16.72 -9.67
CA LEU A 198 -4.19 15.35 -10.18
C LEU A 198 -5.36 15.16 -11.17
N GLU A 199 -6.36 16.05 -11.16
CA GLU A 199 -7.55 16.02 -12.04
C GLU A 199 -8.40 14.75 -11.88
N VAL A 200 -8.46 14.17 -10.68
CA VAL A 200 -9.22 12.95 -10.39
C VAL A 200 -10.64 13.29 -9.91
N GLY A 201 -10.74 13.99 -8.79
CA GLY A 201 -12.02 14.35 -8.18
C GLY A 201 -12.64 13.25 -7.29
N PRO A 202 -13.60 13.64 -6.42
CA PRO A 202 -14.08 12.75 -5.34
C PRO A 202 -14.96 11.59 -5.80
N THR A 203 -15.50 11.63 -7.02
CA THR A 203 -16.38 10.58 -7.57
C THR A 203 -15.67 9.64 -8.54
N ALA A 204 -14.37 9.85 -8.73
CA ALA A 204 -13.59 9.05 -9.68
C ALA A 204 -13.64 7.56 -9.32
N PRO A 205 -13.69 6.68 -10.33
CA PRO A 205 -13.52 5.26 -10.07
C PRO A 205 -12.06 4.98 -9.69
N VAL A 206 -11.88 4.20 -8.60
CA VAL A 206 -10.59 3.85 -8.03
C VAL A 206 -10.39 2.34 -8.10
N GLY A 207 -9.23 1.90 -8.60
CA GLY A 207 -8.75 0.53 -8.46
C GLY A 207 -7.68 0.43 -7.39
N LEU A 208 -7.59 -0.70 -6.71
CA LEU A 208 -6.48 -1.04 -5.83
C LEU A 208 -5.61 -2.13 -6.48
N TYR A 209 -4.30 -2.03 -6.34
CA TYR A 209 -3.35 -3.03 -6.82
C TYR A 209 -2.20 -3.19 -5.82
N GLY A 210 -1.88 -4.43 -5.47
CA GLY A 210 -0.69 -4.74 -4.68
C GLY A 210 -0.26 -6.19 -4.79
N TYR A 211 1.05 -6.42 -4.63
CA TYR A 211 1.65 -7.75 -4.64
C TYR A 211 2.48 -7.94 -3.37
N SER A 212 2.59 -9.19 -2.87
CA SER A 212 3.44 -9.55 -1.73
C SER A 212 3.22 -8.63 -0.52
N GLY A 213 4.23 -7.91 -0.04
CA GLY A 213 4.06 -6.90 1.01
C GLY A 213 3.05 -5.81 0.68
N GLY A 214 2.89 -5.46 -0.60
CA GLY A 214 1.83 -4.57 -1.09
C GLY A 214 0.43 -5.17 -1.00
N SER A 215 0.30 -6.50 -1.11
CA SER A 215 -0.99 -7.19 -0.93
C SER A 215 -1.52 -7.05 0.49
N ILE A 216 -0.63 -7.00 1.50
CA ILE A 216 -1.03 -6.77 2.90
C ILE A 216 -1.78 -5.44 3.03
N ALA A 217 -1.27 -4.39 2.40
CA ALA A 217 -1.93 -3.08 2.42
C ALA A 217 -3.21 -3.07 1.59
N THR A 218 -3.21 -3.70 0.41
CA THR A 218 -4.37 -3.78 -0.50
C THR A 218 -5.53 -4.54 0.15
N GLY A 219 -5.28 -5.74 0.67
CA GLY A 219 -6.32 -6.57 1.30
C GLY A 219 -6.91 -5.90 2.55
N HIS A 220 -6.07 -5.35 3.44
CA HIS A 220 -6.59 -4.61 4.60
C HIS A 220 -7.35 -3.33 4.20
N ALA A 221 -6.93 -2.63 3.13
CA ALA A 221 -7.69 -1.50 2.62
C ALA A 221 -9.06 -1.94 2.09
N ALA A 222 -9.12 -3.06 1.36
CA ALA A 222 -10.36 -3.62 0.84
C ALA A 222 -11.31 -4.04 1.98
N GLU A 223 -10.81 -4.71 3.03
CA GLU A 223 -11.59 -5.11 4.19
C GLU A 223 -12.09 -3.91 5.02
N LEU A 224 -11.27 -2.88 5.18
CA LEU A 224 -11.59 -1.70 5.99
C LEU A 224 -12.49 -0.71 5.26
N LYS A 225 -12.54 -0.73 3.93
CA LYS A 225 -13.21 0.29 3.11
C LYS A 225 -14.65 0.55 3.52
N ALA A 226 -15.45 -0.49 3.73
CA ALA A 226 -16.86 -0.34 4.05
C ALA A 226 -17.14 0.41 5.36
N THR A 227 -16.22 0.33 6.33
CA THR A 227 -16.38 0.95 7.66
C THR A 227 -15.54 2.20 7.83
N TYR A 228 -14.36 2.26 7.26
CA TYR A 228 -13.42 3.36 7.43
C TYR A 228 -13.53 4.44 6.35
N ALA A 229 -13.82 4.06 5.11
CA ALA A 229 -13.88 4.97 3.95
C ALA A 229 -15.06 4.64 3.01
N PRO A 230 -16.32 4.58 3.52
CA PRO A 230 -17.47 4.17 2.72
C PRO A 230 -17.77 5.11 1.54
N GLU A 231 -17.31 6.35 1.60
CA GLU A 231 -17.52 7.37 0.56
C GLU A 231 -16.63 7.18 -0.67
N LEU A 232 -15.55 6.39 -0.58
CA LEU A 232 -14.65 6.15 -1.72
C LEU A 232 -15.28 5.22 -2.74
N ASN A 233 -15.23 5.62 -4.02
CA ASN A 233 -15.73 4.83 -5.14
C ASN A 233 -14.69 3.80 -5.61
N ILE A 234 -14.38 2.81 -4.77
CA ILE A 234 -13.44 1.73 -5.12
C ILE A 234 -14.23 0.67 -5.91
N VAL A 235 -13.91 0.53 -7.20
CA VAL A 235 -14.62 -0.32 -8.15
C VAL A 235 -14.04 -1.73 -8.28
N GLY A 236 -12.88 -1.99 -7.70
CA GLY A 236 -12.24 -3.30 -7.65
C GLY A 236 -10.88 -3.24 -6.99
N ALA A 237 -10.47 -4.37 -6.41
CA ALA A 237 -9.14 -4.55 -5.85
C ALA A 237 -8.49 -5.82 -6.42
N ALA A 238 -7.21 -5.73 -6.77
CA ALA A 238 -6.41 -6.84 -7.26
C ALA A 238 -5.19 -7.01 -6.35
N GLU A 239 -5.03 -8.21 -5.80
CA GLU A 239 -3.93 -8.55 -4.90
C GLU A 239 -3.35 -9.92 -5.22
N GLY A 240 -2.03 -10.01 -5.24
CA GLY A 240 -1.33 -11.25 -5.54
C GLY A 240 -0.22 -11.57 -4.57
N GLY A 241 0.23 -12.84 -4.54
CA GLY A 241 1.18 -13.27 -3.54
C GLY A 241 0.73 -12.87 -2.13
N VAL A 242 -0.50 -13.29 -1.75
CA VAL A 242 -1.28 -12.63 -0.70
C VAL A 242 -0.73 -12.93 0.70
N GLY A 243 -0.37 -11.89 1.45
CA GLY A 243 0.10 -11.97 2.83
C GLY A 243 -1.04 -12.11 3.86
N ALA A 244 -1.91 -13.11 3.68
CA ALA A 244 -3.16 -13.27 4.43
C ALA A 244 -2.97 -13.62 5.91
N ASP A 245 -1.92 -14.40 6.25
CA ASP A 245 -1.63 -14.90 7.60
C ASP A 245 -0.12 -14.85 7.88
N LEU A 246 0.30 -13.87 8.68
CA LEU A 246 1.71 -13.68 9.03
C LEU A 246 2.25 -14.80 9.93
N GLY A 247 1.41 -15.44 10.74
CA GLY A 247 1.81 -16.60 11.55
C GLY A 247 2.18 -17.79 10.69
N ALA A 248 1.39 -18.05 9.65
CA ALA A 248 1.66 -19.10 8.67
C ALA A 248 2.94 -18.78 7.86
N ALA A 249 3.12 -17.52 7.42
CA ALA A 249 4.33 -17.08 6.72
C ALA A 249 5.59 -17.23 7.60
N LEU A 250 5.52 -16.83 8.88
CA LEU A 250 6.62 -16.96 9.84
C LEU A 250 6.97 -18.43 10.09
N SER A 251 5.96 -19.30 10.22
CA SER A 251 6.17 -20.74 10.39
C SER A 251 6.84 -21.37 9.16
N MET A 252 6.45 -20.97 7.95
CA MET A 252 7.04 -21.45 6.71
C MET A 252 8.48 -20.95 6.53
N ALA A 253 8.76 -19.69 6.85
CA ALA A 253 10.09 -19.09 6.67
C ALA A 253 11.11 -19.51 7.72
N ASN A 254 10.68 -20.06 8.87
CA ASN A 254 11.59 -20.45 9.94
C ASN A 254 12.59 -21.53 9.46
N ASN A 255 13.89 -21.27 9.64
CA ASN A 255 14.98 -22.08 9.10
C ASN A 255 15.05 -22.20 7.57
N GLN A 256 14.38 -21.31 6.80
CA GLN A 256 14.37 -21.32 5.35
C GLN A 256 15.14 -20.13 4.76
N LEU A 257 15.30 -20.14 3.44
CA LEU A 257 15.99 -19.07 2.69
C LEU A 257 15.37 -17.68 2.96
N THR A 258 14.06 -17.62 3.14
CA THR A 258 13.25 -16.40 3.31
C THR A 258 13.21 -15.87 4.74
N SER A 259 13.85 -16.56 5.69
CA SER A 259 13.85 -16.16 7.11
C SER A 259 14.34 -14.73 7.36
N GLY A 260 15.29 -14.26 6.56
CA GLY A 260 15.78 -12.87 6.62
C GLY A 260 14.70 -11.83 6.35
N LEU A 261 13.89 -12.04 5.32
CA LEU A 261 12.77 -11.16 4.97
C LEU A 261 11.69 -11.17 6.06
N VAL A 262 11.31 -12.36 6.51
CA VAL A 262 10.27 -12.47 7.56
C VAL A 262 10.74 -11.90 8.90
N PHE A 263 12.04 -11.99 9.21
CA PHE A 263 12.58 -11.30 10.37
C PHE A 263 12.45 -9.78 10.27
N ALA A 264 12.56 -9.20 9.07
CA ALA A 264 12.28 -7.77 8.87
C ALA A 264 10.82 -7.42 9.18
N ALA A 265 9.87 -8.28 8.79
CA ALA A 265 8.46 -8.10 9.15
C ALA A 265 8.25 -8.14 10.67
N VAL A 266 8.91 -9.07 11.38
CA VAL A 266 8.88 -9.10 12.85
C VAL A 266 9.39 -7.79 13.44
N LEU A 267 10.49 -7.22 12.92
CA LEU A 267 11.00 -5.92 13.37
C LEU A 267 10.03 -4.77 13.05
N GLY A 268 9.41 -4.79 11.88
CA GLY A 268 8.40 -3.79 11.49
C GLY A 268 7.20 -3.80 12.44
N LEU A 269 6.71 -4.99 12.79
CA LEU A 269 5.58 -5.16 13.70
C LEU A 269 5.85 -4.62 15.11
N THR A 270 7.09 -4.66 15.60
CA THR A 270 7.43 -4.06 16.91
C THR A 270 7.19 -2.54 16.96
N ARG A 271 7.18 -1.88 15.81
CA ARG A 271 7.00 -0.42 15.73
C ARG A 271 5.54 0.00 15.81
N GLU A 272 4.63 -0.94 15.56
CA GLU A 272 3.20 -0.70 15.59
C GLU A 272 2.52 -1.33 16.82
N TYR A 273 3.04 -2.44 17.33
CA TYR A 273 2.43 -3.21 18.42
C TYR A 273 3.30 -3.16 19.69
N PRO A 274 3.05 -2.21 20.64
CA PRO A 274 3.90 -2.00 21.81
C PRO A 274 4.05 -3.22 22.73
N ASP A 275 2.97 -3.99 22.94
CA ASP A 275 3.02 -5.18 23.79
C ASP A 275 3.89 -6.28 23.18
N PHE A 276 3.85 -6.42 21.84
CA PHE A 276 4.73 -7.31 21.11
C PHE A 276 6.19 -6.83 21.16
N ALA A 277 6.41 -5.52 21.03
CA ALA A 277 7.74 -4.94 21.17
C ALA A 277 8.34 -5.22 22.55
N ALA A 278 7.58 -4.97 23.63
CA ALA A 278 8.01 -5.22 25.00
C ALA A 278 8.28 -6.72 25.27
N TYR A 279 7.46 -7.61 24.67
CA TYR A 279 7.67 -9.05 24.72
C TYR A 279 9.01 -9.43 24.07
N LEU A 280 9.29 -8.97 22.84
CA LEU A 280 10.54 -9.29 22.14
C LEU A 280 11.76 -8.71 22.84
N GLU A 281 11.69 -7.49 23.36
CA GLU A 281 12.79 -6.87 24.11
C GLU A 281 13.22 -7.74 25.31
N GLN A 282 12.25 -8.34 25.99
CA GLN A 282 12.50 -9.19 27.17
C GLN A 282 12.97 -10.60 26.80
N ARG A 283 12.45 -11.18 25.71
CA ARG A 283 12.58 -12.59 25.37
C ARG A 283 13.61 -12.89 24.28
N LEU A 284 13.98 -11.88 23.47
CA LEU A 284 14.95 -12.07 22.41
C LEU A 284 16.34 -12.32 22.97
N ASP A 285 17.01 -13.36 22.50
CA ASP A 285 18.37 -13.70 22.93
C ASP A 285 19.42 -12.66 22.46
N PRO A 286 20.68 -12.71 22.93
CA PRO A 286 21.70 -11.76 22.51
C PRO A 286 21.98 -11.75 21.00
N LEU A 287 21.86 -12.91 20.32
CA LEU A 287 22.04 -13.01 18.88
C LEU A 287 20.90 -12.28 18.17
N GLY A 288 19.65 -12.56 18.51
CA GLY A 288 18.48 -11.90 17.94
C GLY A 288 18.51 -10.38 18.13
N ARG A 289 18.94 -9.88 19.31
CA ARG A 289 19.12 -8.43 19.55
C ARG A 289 20.20 -7.83 18.66
N GLY A 290 21.34 -8.50 18.50
CA GLY A 290 22.40 -8.05 17.61
C GLY A 290 21.94 -8.00 16.14
N LEU A 291 21.25 -9.03 15.69
CA LEU A 291 20.69 -9.10 14.34
C LEU A 291 19.62 -8.02 14.08
N SER A 292 18.77 -7.75 15.08
CA SER A 292 17.77 -6.67 15.01
C SER A 292 18.41 -5.31 14.76
N ALA A 293 19.49 -5.00 15.48
CA ALA A 293 20.22 -3.74 15.30
C ALA A 293 20.87 -3.62 13.92
N ILE A 294 21.41 -4.71 13.37
CA ILE A 294 22.05 -4.74 12.05
C ILE A 294 21.00 -4.60 10.94
N LYS A 295 19.85 -5.26 11.07
CA LYS A 295 18.84 -5.32 10.02
C LYS A 295 17.92 -4.10 10.02
N SER A 296 17.67 -3.48 11.16
CA SER A 296 16.71 -2.37 11.28
C SER A 296 16.92 -1.22 10.28
N PRO A 297 18.16 -0.84 9.87
CA PRO A 297 18.37 0.20 8.87
C PRO A 297 18.42 -0.31 7.42
N LEU A 298 18.05 -1.55 7.10
CA LEU A 298 18.22 -2.10 5.75
C LEU A 298 16.94 -2.02 4.91
N CYS A 299 17.11 -1.87 3.60
CA CYS A 299 16.03 -2.05 2.63
C CYS A 299 15.85 -3.53 2.25
N VAL A 300 14.75 -3.83 1.57
CA VAL A 300 14.24 -5.19 1.30
C VAL A 300 15.27 -6.16 0.75
N GLN A 301 16.10 -5.75 -0.23
CA GLN A 301 17.08 -6.64 -0.86
C GLN A 301 18.14 -7.13 0.13
N TYR A 302 18.65 -6.21 0.97
CA TYR A 302 19.62 -6.59 1.99
C TYR A 302 18.95 -7.30 3.17
N GLN A 303 17.70 -6.95 3.49
CA GLN A 303 16.90 -7.70 4.46
C GLN A 303 16.77 -9.17 4.05
N SER A 304 16.45 -9.43 2.79
CA SER A 304 16.24 -10.77 2.24
C SER A 304 17.56 -11.55 2.09
N ALA A 305 18.61 -10.89 1.56
CA ALA A 305 19.88 -11.54 1.26
C ALA A 305 20.72 -11.86 2.52
N LEU A 306 20.55 -11.07 3.60
CA LEU A 306 21.29 -11.30 4.82
C LEU A 306 20.55 -12.28 5.73
N LEU A 307 21.31 -13.28 6.19
CA LEU A 307 20.87 -14.22 7.24
C LEU A 307 19.74 -15.16 6.77
N PRO A 308 19.92 -15.88 5.67
CA PRO A 308 19.06 -17.00 5.34
C PRO A 308 19.21 -18.13 6.41
N PHE A 309 18.21 -18.99 6.50
CA PHE A 309 18.18 -20.15 7.38
C PHE A 309 18.24 -19.82 8.88
N LEU A 310 17.76 -18.62 9.29
CA LEU A 310 17.64 -18.29 10.71
C LEU A 310 16.56 -19.12 11.39
N ASN A 311 16.88 -19.60 12.57
CA ASN A 311 15.88 -20.14 13.48
C ASN A 311 15.19 -18.99 14.24
N LEU A 312 14.17 -18.41 13.59
CA LEU A 312 13.47 -17.21 14.10
C LEU A 312 12.83 -17.46 15.46
N THR A 313 12.13 -18.58 15.60
CA THR A 313 11.47 -18.95 16.86
C THR A 313 12.46 -19.34 17.94
N GLY A 314 13.59 -19.95 17.56
CA GLY A 314 14.63 -20.36 18.51
C GLY A 314 15.42 -19.21 19.15
N MET A 315 15.34 -18.00 18.59
CA MET A 315 15.93 -16.78 19.19
C MET A 315 15.05 -16.17 20.29
N ILE A 316 13.83 -16.68 20.47
CA ILE A 316 12.86 -16.18 21.44
C ILE A 316 12.79 -17.15 22.62
N GLY A 317 13.10 -16.67 23.82
CA GLY A 317 12.97 -17.46 25.05
C GLY A 317 11.50 -17.67 25.42
N SER A 318 10.95 -18.83 25.05
CA SER A 318 9.59 -19.25 25.40
C SER A 318 9.62 -20.66 25.97
N ASP A 319 8.66 -20.98 26.85
CA ASP A 319 8.50 -22.33 27.42
C ASP A 319 7.83 -23.31 26.45
N GLY A 320 7.39 -22.82 25.27
CA GLY A 320 6.72 -23.57 24.22
C GLY A 320 6.99 -22.99 22.83
N ASN A 321 5.97 -23.01 21.95
CA ASN A 321 6.06 -22.32 20.67
C ASN A 321 5.82 -20.81 20.91
N PRO A 322 6.78 -19.92 20.59
CA PRO A 322 6.62 -18.48 20.80
C PRO A 322 5.43 -17.85 20.07
N LEU A 323 4.91 -18.49 19.01
CA LEU A 323 3.75 -17.99 18.28
C LEU A 323 2.45 -18.10 19.09
N ASP A 324 2.42 -18.99 20.11
CA ASP A 324 1.26 -19.19 20.99
C ASP A 324 1.31 -18.28 22.23
N ASP A 325 2.43 -17.57 22.45
CA ASP A 325 2.56 -16.63 23.57
C ASP A 325 1.60 -15.44 23.36
N PRO A 326 0.84 -15.02 24.41
CA PRO A 326 -0.27 -14.09 24.24
C PRO A 326 0.03 -12.78 23.50
N PRO A 327 1.16 -12.06 23.72
CA PRO A 327 1.47 -10.85 22.95
C PRO A 327 1.68 -11.13 21.46
N VAL A 328 2.28 -12.28 21.12
CA VAL A 328 2.52 -12.69 19.74
C VAL A 328 1.22 -13.12 19.07
N ALA A 329 0.46 -14.00 19.71
CA ALA A 329 -0.83 -14.48 19.20
C ALA A 329 -1.83 -13.32 18.97
N THR A 330 -1.88 -12.35 19.89
CA THR A 330 -2.72 -11.15 19.77
C THR A 330 -2.32 -10.30 18.57
N MET A 331 -1.01 -10.07 18.38
CA MET A 331 -0.50 -9.30 17.24
C MET A 331 -0.77 -10.04 15.92
N LEU A 332 -0.50 -11.35 15.84
CA LEU A 332 -0.78 -12.17 14.66
C LEU A 332 -2.26 -12.17 14.31
N GLU A 333 -3.14 -12.31 15.31
CA GLU A 333 -4.57 -12.21 15.09
C GLU A 333 -4.97 -10.79 14.63
N ALA A 334 -4.37 -9.73 15.17
CA ALA A 334 -4.65 -8.35 14.74
C ALA A 334 -4.31 -8.12 13.27
N THR A 335 -3.25 -8.75 12.76
CA THR A 335 -2.76 -8.59 11.38
C THR A 335 -3.30 -9.60 10.37
N ARG A 336 -4.05 -10.61 10.82
CA ARG A 336 -4.66 -11.60 9.93
C ARG A 336 -5.77 -10.98 9.10
N MET A 337 -5.83 -11.30 7.81
CA MET A 337 -6.97 -10.98 6.92
C MET A 337 -8.16 -11.92 7.14
N GLY A 338 -9.30 -11.61 6.53
CA GLY A 338 -10.53 -12.39 6.60
C GLY A 338 -11.47 -11.97 7.73
N LYS A 339 -11.29 -10.76 8.29
CA LYS A 339 -12.16 -10.22 9.35
C LYS A 339 -13.44 -9.58 8.83
N SER A 340 -13.41 -9.12 7.60
CA SER A 340 -14.59 -8.64 6.88
C SER A 340 -14.49 -8.99 5.41
N THR A 341 -15.63 -9.19 4.76
CA THR A 341 -15.67 -9.39 3.31
C THR A 341 -15.63 -8.04 2.61
N PRO A 342 -14.71 -7.81 1.67
CA PRO A 342 -14.70 -6.60 0.85
C PRO A 342 -16.02 -6.35 0.13
N ASP A 343 -16.47 -5.10 0.10
CA ASP A 343 -17.72 -4.68 -0.56
C ASP A 343 -17.55 -4.34 -2.05
N MET A 344 -16.32 -4.49 -2.57
CA MET A 344 -15.99 -4.37 -3.98
C MET A 344 -15.57 -5.71 -4.57
N PRO A 345 -15.61 -5.89 -5.90
CA PRO A 345 -15.04 -7.06 -6.56
C PRO A 345 -13.54 -7.22 -6.29
N MET A 346 -13.10 -8.46 -6.07
CA MET A 346 -11.73 -8.83 -5.78
C MET A 346 -11.17 -9.73 -6.89
N PHE A 347 -9.93 -9.48 -7.28
CA PHE A 347 -9.12 -10.38 -8.10
C PHE A 347 -7.90 -10.81 -7.31
N LEU A 348 -7.81 -12.10 -6.96
CA LEU A 348 -6.67 -12.65 -6.24
C LEU A 348 -5.88 -13.57 -7.17
N TRP A 349 -4.54 -13.57 -7.02
CA TRP A 349 -3.70 -14.58 -7.64
C TRP A 349 -2.56 -15.00 -6.73
N HIS A 350 -2.15 -16.25 -6.85
CA HIS A 350 -1.09 -16.80 -6.00
C HIS A 350 -0.32 -17.87 -6.75
N SER A 351 0.99 -17.96 -6.51
CA SER A 351 1.78 -19.10 -6.99
C SER A 351 1.44 -20.37 -6.20
N ALA A 352 1.27 -21.49 -6.89
CA ALA A 352 1.15 -22.79 -6.24
C ALA A 352 2.47 -23.25 -5.59
N TRP A 353 3.59 -22.63 -5.97
CA TRP A 353 4.94 -22.91 -5.50
C TRP A 353 5.57 -21.75 -4.75
N ASP A 354 4.73 -20.93 -4.13
CA ASP A 354 5.18 -19.76 -3.38
C ASP A 354 6.03 -20.19 -2.18
N GLU A 355 7.29 -19.77 -2.17
CA GLU A 355 8.27 -20.09 -1.13
C GLU A 355 8.35 -19.03 -0.02
N ILE A 356 7.58 -17.94 -0.15
CA ILE A 356 7.55 -16.81 0.81
C ILE A 356 6.25 -16.80 1.59
N LEU A 357 5.12 -16.91 0.89
CA LEU A 357 3.78 -16.83 1.46
C LEU A 357 2.99 -18.13 1.17
N PRO A 358 2.47 -18.80 2.21
CA PRO A 358 1.85 -20.10 2.02
C PRO A 358 0.53 -20.02 1.26
N LEU A 359 0.40 -20.75 0.14
CA LEU A 359 -0.81 -20.85 -0.67
C LEU A 359 -2.07 -21.12 0.16
N GLY A 360 -1.97 -22.04 1.15
CA GLY A 360 -3.11 -22.45 1.98
C GLY A 360 -3.69 -21.31 2.82
N ALA A 361 -2.91 -20.25 3.15
CA ALA A 361 -3.42 -19.07 3.82
C ALA A 361 -4.32 -18.26 2.88
N THR A 362 -3.93 -18.11 1.62
CA THR A 362 -4.74 -17.44 0.59
C THR A 362 -6.01 -18.24 0.26
N ASP A 363 -5.90 -19.57 0.13
CA ASP A 363 -7.07 -20.43 -0.05
C ASP A 363 -8.10 -20.24 1.09
N THR A 364 -7.61 -20.22 2.33
CA THR A 364 -8.47 -19.99 3.52
C THR A 364 -9.11 -18.60 3.51
N LEU A 365 -8.39 -17.57 3.07
CA LEU A 365 -8.92 -16.21 2.93
C LEU A 365 -10.04 -16.16 1.90
N VAL A 366 -9.82 -16.74 0.72
CA VAL A 366 -10.82 -16.81 -0.35
C VAL A 366 -12.05 -17.57 0.12
N ASP A 367 -11.88 -18.73 0.76
CA ASP A 367 -12.99 -19.48 1.35
C ASP A 367 -13.77 -18.66 2.39
N THR A 368 -13.06 -17.81 3.15
CA THR A 368 -13.68 -16.93 4.15
C THR A 368 -14.52 -15.84 3.50
N TYR A 369 -14.00 -15.14 2.49
CA TYR A 369 -14.76 -14.14 1.75
C TYR A 369 -15.97 -14.76 1.04
N CYS A 370 -15.81 -15.95 0.48
CA CYS A 370 -16.84 -16.63 -0.28
C CYS A 370 -18.00 -17.21 0.56
N ARG A 371 -17.93 -17.12 1.89
CA ARG A 371 -19.08 -17.39 2.77
C ARG A 371 -20.13 -16.29 2.73
N ASP A 372 -19.74 -15.07 2.36
CA ASP A 372 -20.69 -13.99 2.13
C ASP A 372 -21.30 -14.14 0.72
N PRO A 373 -22.63 -14.31 0.60
CA PRO A 373 -23.29 -14.46 -0.70
C PRO A 373 -23.20 -13.22 -1.60
N LYS A 374 -22.75 -12.07 -1.07
CA LYS A 374 -22.51 -10.84 -1.82
C LYS A 374 -21.10 -10.72 -2.34
N ALA A 375 -20.19 -11.58 -1.90
CA ALA A 375 -18.80 -11.56 -2.36
C ALA A 375 -18.72 -11.72 -3.88
N SER A 376 -17.78 -11.00 -4.48
CA SER A 376 -17.42 -11.14 -5.89
C SER A 376 -15.91 -11.35 -5.93
N VAL A 377 -15.47 -12.60 -6.05
CA VAL A 377 -14.07 -12.99 -5.96
C VAL A 377 -13.69 -13.82 -7.18
N THR A 378 -12.67 -13.36 -7.90
CA THR A 378 -11.98 -14.15 -8.94
C THR A 378 -10.62 -14.52 -8.39
N TYR A 379 -10.34 -15.82 -8.25
CA TYR A 379 -9.08 -16.32 -7.73
C TYR A 379 -8.39 -17.23 -8.72
N THR A 380 -7.10 -17.03 -8.97
CA THR A 380 -6.30 -17.87 -9.87
C THR A 380 -5.02 -18.34 -9.17
N ARG A 381 -4.78 -19.65 -9.18
CA ARG A 381 -3.50 -20.25 -8.77
C ARG A 381 -2.65 -20.48 -10.00
N ASP A 382 -1.41 -19.97 -10.00
CA ASP A 382 -0.41 -20.18 -11.06
C ASP A 382 0.48 -21.37 -10.70
N HIS A 383 0.58 -22.35 -11.58
CA HIS A 383 1.31 -23.59 -11.34
C HIS A 383 2.70 -23.63 -12.00
N ALA A 384 3.14 -22.58 -12.70
CA ALA A 384 4.44 -22.55 -13.37
C ALA A 384 5.45 -21.57 -12.74
N SER A 385 4.99 -20.67 -11.88
CA SER A 385 5.83 -19.64 -11.26
C SER A 385 6.12 -19.91 -9.79
N GLU A 386 7.20 -19.35 -9.28
CA GLU A 386 7.49 -19.09 -7.89
C GLU A 386 7.01 -17.67 -7.53
N HIS A 387 7.25 -17.22 -6.29
CA HIS A 387 6.71 -15.97 -5.78
C HIS A 387 6.96 -14.75 -6.69
N ILE A 388 8.21 -14.51 -7.10
CA ILE A 388 8.58 -13.31 -7.88
C ILE A 388 8.06 -13.39 -9.33
N VAL A 389 8.16 -14.54 -9.97
CA VAL A 389 7.67 -14.71 -11.36
C VAL A 389 6.14 -14.62 -11.40
N ALA A 390 5.43 -15.07 -10.36
CA ALA A 390 3.97 -14.94 -10.27
C ALA A 390 3.48 -13.49 -10.32
N GLU A 391 4.26 -12.54 -9.82
CA GLU A 391 3.97 -11.11 -9.99
C GLU A 391 4.06 -10.70 -11.46
N VAL A 392 5.18 -11.05 -12.10
CA VAL A 392 5.45 -10.64 -13.49
C VAL A 392 4.41 -11.19 -14.46
N VAL A 393 3.98 -12.45 -14.28
CA VAL A 393 3.01 -13.08 -15.18
C VAL A 393 1.55 -12.79 -14.80
N GLY A 394 1.27 -12.55 -13.53
CA GLY A 394 -0.08 -12.29 -13.02
C GLY A 394 -0.48 -10.81 -13.06
N GLY A 395 0.48 -9.90 -12.85
CA GLY A 395 0.23 -8.46 -12.79
C GLY A 395 -0.46 -7.89 -14.04
N PRO A 396 -0.04 -8.24 -15.27
CA PRO A 396 -0.75 -7.81 -16.48
C PRO A 396 -2.21 -8.27 -16.54
N ALA A 397 -2.51 -9.50 -16.12
CA ALA A 397 -3.88 -10.02 -16.05
C ALA A 397 -4.71 -9.26 -15.00
N ALA A 398 -4.12 -8.96 -13.84
CA ALA A 398 -4.75 -8.17 -12.79
C ALA A 398 -5.08 -6.74 -13.27
N LEU A 399 -4.16 -6.08 -13.98
CA LEU A 399 -4.38 -4.74 -14.54
C LEU A 399 -5.43 -4.75 -15.66
N LEU A 400 -5.48 -5.78 -16.49
CA LEU A 400 -6.55 -5.96 -17.49
C LEU A 400 -7.91 -6.11 -16.81
N TRP A 401 -7.99 -6.90 -15.77
CA TRP A 401 -9.21 -7.06 -14.97
C TRP A 401 -9.62 -5.74 -14.31
N LEU A 402 -8.69 -4.99 -13.71
CA LEU A 402 -8.95 -3.66 -13.14
C LEU A 402 -9.39 -2.65 -14.19
N ARG A 403 -8.83 -2.71 -15.41
CA ARG A 403 -9.25 -1.85 -16.53
C ARG A 403 -10.74 -1.99 -16.82
N GLU A 404 -11.23 -3.22 -16.87
CA GLU A 404 -12.67 -3.46 -17.08
C GLU A 404 -13.51 -2.84 -15.95
N ARG A 405 -13.06 -2.98 -14.68
CA ARG A 405 -13.79 -2.37 -13.52
C ARG A 405 -13.80 -0.85 -13.61
N LEU A 406 -12.65 -0.27 -13.92
CA LEU A 406 -12.50 1.17 -14.12
C LEU A 406 -13.26 1.69 -15.36
N ASP A 407 -13.52 0.83 -16.35
CA ASP A 407 -14.38 1.11 -17.52
C ASP A 407 -15.88 0.94 -17.22
N GLY A 408 -16.23 0.54 -16.00
CA GLY A 408 -17.61 0.32 -15.58
C GLY A 408 -18.20 -1.02 -16.02
N ILE A 409 -17.37 -1.95 -16.50
CA ILE A 409 -17.82 -3.31 -16.83
C ILE A 409 -17.97 -4.07 -15.49
N PRO A 410 -19.16 -4.59 -15.15
CA PRO A 410 -19.35 -5.27 -13.87
C PRO A 410 -18.55 -6.56 -13.78
N ALA A 411 -18.07 -6.91 -12.57
CA ALA A 411 -17.48 -8.20 -12.29
C ALA A 411 -18.56 -9.30 -12.25
N THR A 412 -18.13 -10.54 -12.44
CA THR A 412 -18.99 -11.71 -12.21
C THR A 412 -19.36 -11.77 -10.72
N THR A 413 -20.64 -11.94 -10.41
CA THR A 413 -21.11 -12.14 -9.04
C THR A 413 -20.74 -13.53 -8.53
N GLY A 414 -20.47 -13.62 -7.23
CA GLY A 414 -20.05 -14.87 -6.59
C GLY A 414 -18.56 -15.13 -6.69
N CYS A 415 -18.15 -16.33 -6.34
CA CYS A 415 -16.75 -16.72 -6.28
C CYS A 415 -16.38 -17.68 -7.40
N THR A 416 -15.22 -17.47 -7.99
CA THR A 416 -14.64 -18.36 -9.00
C THR A 416 -13.18 -18.62 -8.63
N THR A 417 -12.80 -19.88 -8.49
CA THR A 417 -11.42 -20.33 -8.33
C THR A 417 -10.99 -21.11 -9.54
N SER A 418 -9.80 -20.83 -10.07
CA SER A 418 -9.22 -21.50 -11.23
C SER A 418 -7.74 -21.82 -11.01
N ASP A 419 -7.29 -22.87 -11.69
CA ASP A 419 -5.89 -23.26 -11.75
C ASP A 419 -5.37 -22.98 -13.18
N ALA A 420 -4.34 -22.15 -13.28
CA ALA A 420 -3.68 -21.84 -14.53
C ALA A 420 -2.32 -22.58 -14.62
N GLY A 421 -2.01 -23.13 -15.78
CA GLY A 421 -0.64 -23.62 -16.04
C GLY A 421 0.36 -22.48 -15.94
N THR A 422 0.00 -21.29 -16.48
CA THR A 422 0.67 -20.02 -16.22
C THR A 422 -0.30 -18.87 -16.50
N MET A 423 -0.28 -17.84 -15.67
CA MET A 423 -1.08 -16.61 -15.90
C MET A 423 -0.57 -15.79 -17.08
N ALA A 424 0.65 -16.01 -17.56
CA ALA A 424 1.13 -15.42 -18.82
C ALA A 424 0.25 -15.81 -20.02
N ALA A 425 -0.47 -16.94 -19.96
CA ALA A 425 -1.39 -17.38 -20.99
C ALA A 425 -2.78 -16.70 -20.94
N THR A 426 -3.02 -15.81 -19.97
CA THR A 426 -4.26 -15.02 -19.91
C THR A 426 -4.40 -14.19 -21.17
N PRO A 427 -5.55 -14.25 -21.87
CA PRO A 427 -5.74 -13.51 -23.12
C PRO A 427 -5.44 -12.02 -22.98
N GLY A 428 -4.56 -11.49 -23.83
CA GLY A 428 -4.13 -10.09 -23.84
C GLY A 428 -3.10 -9.69 -22.78
N ALA A 429 -2.72 -10.58 -21.82
CA ALA A 429 -1.76 -10.23 -20.79
C ALA A 429 -0.36 -9.92 -21.33
N LEU A 430 0.13 -10.74 -22.25
CA LEU A 430 1.45 -10.52 -22.88
C LEU A 430 1.42 -9.29 -23.80
N ASP A 431 0.33 -9.04 -24.54
CA ASP A 431 0.18 -7.85 -25.37
C ASP A 431 0.19 -6.59 -24.49
N PHE A 432 -0.56 -6.62 -23.38
CA PHE A 432 -0.59 -5.51 -22.41
C PHE A 432 0.78 -5.22 -21.82
N LEU A 433 1.54 -6.25 -21.44
CA LEU A 433 2.91 -6.10 -20.97
C LEU A 433 3.81 -5.54 -22.06
N GLY A 434 3.72 -6.06 -23.28
CA GLY A 434 4.47 -5.58 -24.44
C GLY A 434 4.21 -4.10 -24.73
N ASP A 435 2.95 -3.69 -24.74
CA ASP A 435 2.54 -2.29 -24.93
C ASP A 435 3.09 -1.39 -23.80
N THR A 436 3.06 -1.87 -22.56
CA THR A 436 3.63 -1.16 -21.40
C THR A 436 5.12 -0.94 -21.55
N LEU A 437 5.86 -2.00 -21.91
CA LEU A 437 7.31 -1.92 -22.13
C LEU A 437 7.64 -1.01 -23.32
N ALA A 438 6.87 -1.08 -24.41
CA ALA A 438 7.04 -0.20 -25.56
C ALA A 438 6.78 1.27 -25.21
N ALA A 439 5.72 1.57 -24.44
CA ALA A 439 5.44 2.91 -23.93
C ALA A 439 6.58 3.42 -23.03
N LYS A 440 7.05 2.58 -22.11
CA LYS A 440 8.20 2.88 -21.27
C LYS A 440 9.47 3.16 -22.08
N PHE A 441 9.77 2.34 -23.09
CA PHE A 441 10.91 2.52 -23.95
C PHE A 441 10.84 3.82 -24.75
N ALA A 442 9.65 4.23 -25.19
CA ALA A 442 9.42 5.49 -25.90
C ALA A 442 9.73 6.72 -25.04
N THR A 443 9.61 6.62 -23.71
CA THR A 443 9.97 7.73 -22.80
C THR A 443 11.46 8.06 -22.85
N LEU A 444 12.31 7.09 -23.15
CA LEU A 444 13.76 7.32 -23.30
C LEU A 444 14.07 8.21 -24.52
N PHE A 445 13.12 8.33 -25.47
CA PHE A 445 13.23 9.19 -26.66
C PHE A 445 12.35 10.43 -26.54
N GLY A 446 11.93 10.81 -25.33
CA GLY A 446 11.20 12.04 -25.06
C GLY A 446 9.69 11.98 -25.35
N THR A 447 9.11 10.78 -25.51
CA THR A 447 7.65 10.62 -25.60
C THR A 447 7.05 10.56 -24.19
N PRO A 448 6.17 11.51 -23.79
CA PRO A 448 5.56 11.45 -22.46
C PRO A 448 4.70 10.21 -22.27
N LEU A 449 4.73 9.62 -21.09
CA LEU A 449 3.92 8.46 -20.76
C LEU A 449 2.44 8.85 -20.75
N GLY A 450 1.58 8.06 -21.45
CA GLY A 450 0.14 8.31 -21.52
C GLY A 450 -0.29 9.49 -22.40
N SER A 451 0.55 9.93 -23.32
CA SER A 451 0.31 11.06 -24.24
C SER A 451 -0.51 10.69 -25.50
N ARG A 452 -1.26 9.60 -25.50
CA ARG A 452 -2.09 9.17 -26.64
C ARG A 452 -3.41 9.94 -26.73
#